data_c3e6143f9895eed6b7aef979d6ebce93
#
_entry.id   c3e6143f9895eed6b7aef979d6ebce93
#
_cell.length_a   1.000
_cell.length_b   1.000
_cell.length_c   1.000
_cell.angle_alpha   90.00
_cell.angle_beta   90.00
_cell.angle_gamma   90.00
#
_symmetry.space_group_name_H-M   'P 1'
#
loop_
_entity.id
_entity.type
_entity.pdbx_description
1 polymer ?
#
loop_
_entity_poly.entity_id
_entity_poly.type
_entity_poly.pdbx_seq_one_letter_code
_entity_poly.pdbx_strand_id
1 'polypeptide(L)'
;MEKQSESKPLQVVLFVEGETDEVLFKALIDYYRAVSTSEMRPCKIYNLRGVTRYGSKLLAKLKNEFLPDAKVKGYKIQTVCCTYDTDVFEARNPLMVDWNALKKAVKRLGIEEFIQLGIKSSIEDWLLCDLDGICRFLKLKDIPKSLKGNDGNEKLNDLFGRANKVYQKGYQAKNLVTALDMGILRKKNEDVLRPLEKALNVTVS
;
A
#
# COMPACT_ATOMS: atom_id res chain seq x y z
N MET A 1 -21.11 29.75 -27.88
CA MET A 1 -20.06 28.69 -27.83
C MET A 1 -19.85 28.33 -26.39
N GLU A 2 -20.50 27.27 -25.93
CA GLU A 2 -20.29 26.73 -24.58
C GLU A 2 -18.87 26.13 -24.55
N LYS A 3 -18.00 26.65 -23.66
CA LYS A 3 -16.73 26.00 -23.35
C LYS A 3 -17.07 24.64 -22.72
N GLN A 4 -16.86 23.56 -23.48
CA GLN A 4 -16.78 22.24 -22.89
C GLN A 4 -15.72 22.31 -21.79
N SER A 5 -16.14 22.19 -20.53
CA SER A 5 -15.22 22.12 -19.42
C SER A 5 -14.50 20.78 -19.53
N GLU A 6 -13.29 20.77 -20.07
CA GLU A 6 -12.44 19.57 -20.05
C GLU A 6 -12.36 19.07 -18.62
N SER A 7 -12.86 17.86 -18.39
CA SER A 7 -12.82 17.23 -17.09
C SER A 7 -11.36 16.99 -16.70
N LYS A 8 -10.97 17.55 -15.55
CA LYS A 8 -9.59 17.39 -15.05
C LYS A 8 -9.25 15.90 -14.88
N PRO A 9 -8.04 15.48 -15.28
CA PRO A 9 -7.61 14.12 -15.06
C PRO A 9 -7.62 13.76 -13.57
N LEU A 10 -8.06 12.54 -13.28
CA LEU A 10 -8.27 12.07 -11.92
C LEU A 10 -6.97 11.55 -11.30
N GLN A 11 -6.79 11.78 -10.02
CA GLN A 11 -5.63 11.34 -9.24
C GLN A 11 -6.07 10.57 -8.00
N VAL A 12 -5.30 9.56 -7.62
CA VAL A 12 -5.42 8.80 -6.38
C VAL A 12 -4.32 9.23 -5.40
N VAL A 13 -4.67 9.31 -4.11
CA VAL A 13 -3.69 9.48 -3.03
C VAL A 13 -3.78 8.25 -2.13
N LEU A 14 -2.67 7.55 -1.97
CA LEU A 14 -2.54 6.38 -1.13
C LEU A 14 -1.72 6.73 0.12
N PHE A 15 -2.35 6.68 1.27
CA PHE A 15 -1.69 6.79 2.56
C PHE A 15 -1.33 5.40 3.06
N VAL A 16 -0.09 5.22 3.44
CA VAL A 16 0.43 3.96 3.98
C VAL A 16 0.90 4.14 5.41
N GLU A 17 0.91 3.05 6.18
CA GLU A 17 1.23 3.09 7.59
C GLU A 17 2.73 3.22 7.85
N GLY A 18 3.55 2.45 7.15
CA GLY A 18 4.97 2.27 7.39
C GLY A 18 5.86 2.42 6.17
N GLU A 19 7.18 2.36 6.41
CA GLU A 19 8.19 2.47 5.34
C GLU A 19 8.24 1.20 4.47
N THR A 20 8.02 0.02 5.06
CA THR A 20 7.93 -1.25 4.30
C THR A 20 6.73 -1.21 3.35
N ASP A 21 5.58 -0.71 3.84
CA ASP A 21 4.37 -0.52 3.01
C ASP A 21 4.66 0.43 1.85
N GLU A 22 5.31 1.55 2.13
CA GLU A 22 5.65 2.53 1.10
C GLU A 22 6.49 1.90 -0.01
N VAL A 23 7.48 1.09 0.36
CA VAL A 23 8.34 0.38 -0.60
C VAL A 23 7.54 -0.63 -1.41
N LEU A 24 6.69 -1.44 -0.75
CA LEU A 24 5.89 -2.45 -1.43
C LEU A 24 4.86 -1.83 -2.37
N PHE A 25 4.10 -0.83 -1.90
CA PHE A 25 3.09 -0.20 -2.74
C PHE A 25 3.69 0.59 -3.91
N LYS A 26 4.91 1.14 -3.78
CA LYS A 26 5.63 1.69 -4.93
C LYS A 26 5.94 0.61 -5.96
N ALA A 27 6.44 -0.55 -5.53
CA ALA A 27 6.71 -1.67 -6.43
C ALA A 27 5.44 -2.21 -7.11
N LEU A 28 4.32 -2.31 -6.37
CA LEU A 28 3.02 -2.68 -6.92
C LEU A 28 2.51 -1.66 -7.96
N ILE A 29 2.64 -0.36 -7.70
CA ILE A 29 2.25 0.69 -8.65
C ILE A 29 3.11 0.61 -9.92
N ASP A 30 4.40 0.37 -9.79
CA ASP A 30 5.30 0.21 -10.95
C ASP A 30 4.97 -1.06 -11.74
N TYR A 31 4.65 -2.16 -11.06
CA TYR A 31 4.12 -3.38 -11.68
C TYR A 31 2.82 -3.10 -12.45
N TYR A 32 1.84 -2.41 -11.84
CA TYR A 32 0.59 -2.07 -12.52
C TYR A 32 0.82 -1.22 -13.76
N ARG A 33 1.75 -0.27 -13.74
CA ARG A 33 2.11 0.54 -14.92
C ARG A 33 2.66 -0.32 -16.06
N ALA A 34 3.38 -1.38 -15.73
CA ALA A 34 3.97 -2.27 -16.73
C ALA A 34 2.97 -3.26 -17.33
N VAL A 35 1.94 -3.69 -16.57
CA VAL A 35 1.03 -4.76 -17.00
C VAL A 35 -0.40 -4.31 -17.33
N SER A 36 -0.80 -3.10 -16.93
CA SER A 36 -2.16 -2.61 -17.18
C SER A 36 -2.37 -2.36 -18.66
N THR A 37 -3.49 -2.88 -19.18
CA THR A 37 -3.97 -2.60 -20.54
C THR A 37 -4.76 -1.29 -20.64
N SER A 38 -5.12 -0.69 -19.49
CA SER A 38 -5.80 0.61 -19.40
C SER A 38 -4.83 1.70 -18.99
N GLU A 39 -5.13 2.95 -19.39
CA GLU A 39 -4.42 4.11 -18.88
C GLU A 39 -4.62 4.27 -17.37
N MET A 40 -3.55 4.13 -16.62
CA MET A 40 -3.58 4.17 -15.17
C MET A 40 -3.62 5.61 -14.64
N ARG A 41 -4.49 5.87 -13.67
CA ARG A 41 -4.55 7.17 -13.00
C ARG A 41 -3.29 7.40 -12.18
N PRO A 42 -2.75 8.65 -12.15
CA PRO A 42 -1.63 9.00 -11.29
C PRO A 42 -1.92 8.70 -9.83
N CYS A 43 -0.96 8.09 -9.14
CA CYS A 43 -1.02 7.78 -7.73
C CYS A 43 0.11 8.48 -6.96
N LYS A 44 -0.24 9.15 -5.87
CA LYS A 44 0.73 9.67 -4.90
C LYS A 44 0.68 8.81 -3.65
N ILE A 45 1.83 8.31 -3.21
CA ILE A 45 1.97 7.52 -1.98
C ILE A 45 2.55 8.43 -0.89
N TYR A 46 1.99 8.35 0.31
CA TYR A 46 2.47 9.07 1.47
C TYR A 46 2.46 8.21 2.73
N ASN A 47 3.63 8.09 3.35
CA ASN A 47 3.81 7.36 4.59
C ASN A 47 3.45 8.24 5.79
N LEU A 48 2.46 7.83 6.56
CA LEU A 48 2.02 8.53 7.77
C LEU A 48 2.90 8.25 8.99
N ARG A 49 3.70 7.19 8.94
CA ARG A 49 4.56 6.73 10.03
C ARG A 49 3.78 6.36 11.29
N GLY A 50 2.81 5.49 11.12
CA GLY A 50 2.00 4.87 12.17
C GLY A 50 0.50 5.12 12.05
N VAL A 51 -0.28 4.10 12.39
CA VAL A 51 -1.76 4.07 12.28
C VAL A 51 -2.44 5.18 13.08
N THR A 52 -1.90 5.54 14.25
CA THR A 52 -2.44 6.61 15.11
C THR A 52 -2.45 7.99 14.44
N ARG A 53 -1.66 8.17 13.39
CA ARG A 53 -1.53 9.44 12.68
C ARG A 53 -2.58 9.65 11.59
N TYR A 54 -3.40 8.64 11.29
CA TYR A 54 -4.50 8.79 10.32
C TYR A 54 -5.47 9.90 10.71
N GLY A 55 -5.89 9.96 11.98
CA GLY A 55 -6.82 10.98 12.43
C GLY A 55 -6.30 12.42 12.35
N SER A 56 -5.02 12.64 12.61
CA SER A 56 -4.44 13.99 12.71
C SER A 56 -3.70 14.44 11.44
N LYS A 57 -2.87 13.58 10.84
CA LYS A 57 -1.97 14.00 9.75
C LYS A 57 -2.59 13.89 8.37
N LEU A 58 -3.46 12.91 8.11
CA LEU A 58 -4.02 12.69 6.78
C LEU A 58 -4.75 13.94 6.27
N LEU A 59 -5.66 14.50 7.06
CA LEU A 59 -6.43 15.68 6.67
C LEU A 59 -5.54 16.92 6.50
N ALA A 60 -4.55 17.09 7.37
CA ALA A 60 -3.58 18.17 7.25
C ALA A 60 -2.78 18.07 5.94
N LYS A 61 -2.30 16.85 5.59
CA LYS A 61 -1.58 16.62 4.34
C LYS A 61 -2.47 16.83 3.11
N LEU A 62 -3.71 16.35 3.14
CA LEU A 62 -4.64 16.62 2.03
C LEU A 62 -4.86 18.11 1.82
N LYS A 63 -5.18 18.86 2.90
CA LYS A 63 -5.50 20.31 2.81
C LYS A 63 -4.30 21.15 2.40
N ASN A 64 -3.15 20.90 3.02
CA ASN A 64 -2.02 21.82 2.94
C ASN A 64 -1.04 21.48 1.83
N GLU A 65 -1.08 20.24 1.30
CA GLU A 65 -0.11 19.80 0.32
C GLU A 65 -0.76 19.19 -0.94
N PHE A 66 -1.56 18.12 -0.80
CA PHE A 66 -2.01 17.38 -1.97
C PHE A 66 -3.08 18.09 -2.79
N LEU A 67 -4.07 18.72 -2.17
CA LEU A 67 -5.10 19.46 -2.89
C LEU A 67 -4.53 20.71 -3.60
N PRO A 68 -3.68 21.54 -2.96
CA PRO A 68 -3.01 22.63 -3.65
C PRO A 68 -2.14 22.17 -4.81
N ASP A 69 -1.31 21.15 -4.61
CA ASP A 69 -0.43 20.62 -5.66
C ASP A 69 -1.22 20.01 -6.84
N ALA A 70 -2.30 19.26 -6.56
CA ALA A 70 -3.18 18.74 -7.60
C ALA A 70 -3.83 19.87 -8.40
N LYS A 71 -4.28 20.95 -7.74
CA LYS A 71 -4.86 22.13 -8.39
C LYS A 71 -3.84 22.80 -9.33
N VAL A 72 -2.60 22.99 -8.86
CA VAL A 72 -1.53 23.60 -9.68
C VAL A 72 -1.21 22.74 -10.90
N LYS A 73 -1.18 21.41 -10.74
CA LYS A 73 -0.89 20.46 -11.81
C LYS A 73 -2.09 20.12 -12.70
N GLY A 74 -3.25 20.71 -12.45
CA GLY A 74 -4.46 20.48 -13.25
C GLY A 74 -5.18 19.17 -12.95
N TYR A 75 -4.86 18.44 -11.87
CA TYR A 75 -5.54 17.21 -11.46
C TYR A 75 -6.71 17.48 -10.51
N LYS A 76 -7.62 16.49 -10.44
CA LYS A 76 -8.63 16.36 -9.38
C LYS A 76 -8.34 15.12 -8.56
N ILE A 77 -8.12 15.25 -7.25
CA ILE A 77 -8.04 14.08 -6.36
C ILE A 77 -9.46 13.53 -6.22
N GLN A 78 -9.68 12.32 -6.78
CA GLN A 78 -10.96 11.64 -6.73
C GLN A 78 -11.04 10.67 -5.54
N THR A 79 -9.95 9.95 -5.29
CA THR A 79 -9.93 8.84 -4.34
C THR A 79 -8.78 9.00 -3.36
N VAL A 80 -9.07 8.77 -2.08
CA VAL A 80 -8.08 8.58 -1.02
C VAL A 80 -8.16 7.13 -0.55
N CYS A 81 -7.03 6.43 -0.61
CA CYS A 81 -6.87 5.08 -0.07
C CYS A 81 -6.00 5.12 1.18
N CYS A 82 -6.30 4.27 2.16
CA CYS A 82 -5.54 4.12 3.39
C CYS A 82 -5.24 2.64 3.63
N THR A 83 -3.97 2.26 3.76
CA THR A 83 -3.58 0.91 4.19
C THR A 83 -3.42 0.87 5.70
N TYR A 84 -3.66 -0.27 6.30
CA TYR A 84 -3.38 -0.53 7.72
C TYR A 84 -3.27 -2.02 7.95
N ASP A 85 -2.38 -2.41 8.86
CA ASP A 85 -2.26 -3.79 9.30
C ASP A 85 -3.45 -4.16 10.20
N THR A 86 -4.09 -5.31 9.97
CA THR A 86 -5.30 -5.69 10.74
C THR A 86 -4.97 -6.19 12.14
N ASP A 87 -3.76 -6.66 12.37
CA ASP A 87 -3.29 -7.15 13.67
C ASP A 87 -3.33 -6.06 14.77
N VAL A 88 -3.12 -4.79 14.40
CA VAL A 88 -3.21 -3.66 15.36
C VAL A 88 -4.61 -3.50 15.96
N PHE A 89 -5.65 -3.97 15.26
CA PHE A 89 -7.05 -3.93 15.75
C PHE A 89 -7.46 -5.22 16.48
N GLU A 90 -6.69 -6.29 16.31
CA GLU A 90 -6.87 -7.56 16.99
C GLU A 90 -6.11 -7.62 18.33
N ALA A 91 -5.26 -6.62 18.61
CA ALA A 91 -4.49 -6.53 19.84
C ALA A 91 -5.39 -6.34 21.07
N ARG A 92 -4.89 -6.72 22.26
CA ARG A 92 -5.60 -6.61 23.54
C ARG A 92 -6.10 -5.18 23.85
N ASN A 93 -5.39 -4.16 23.36
CA ASN A 93 -5.77 -2.75 23.42
C ASN A 93 -5.69 -2.18 21.99
N PRO A 94 -6.75 -2.37 21.16
CA PRO A 94 -6.71 -1.94 19.78
C PRO A 94 -6.61 -0.42 19.64
N LEU A 95 -5.79 0.02 18.71
CA LEU A 95 -5.69 1.43 18.37
C LEU A 95 -6.96 1.86 17.63
N MET A 96 -7.67 2.83 18.17
CA MET A 96 -8.93 3.29 17.60
C MET A 96 -8.68 4.40 16.59
N VAL A 97 -9.01 4.13 15.32
CA VAL A 97 -9.14 5.15 14.28
C VAL A 97 -10.62 5.32 13.96
N ASP A 98 -11.15 6.51 14.12
CA ASP A 98 -12.54 6.78 13.71
C ASP A 98 -12.59 6.97 12.18
N TRP A 99 -12.66 5.81 11.50
CA TRP A 99 -12.73 5.76 10.04
C TRP A 99 -13.96 6.46 9.47
N ASN A 100 -15.08 6.45 10.21
CA ASN A 100 -16.32 7.11 9.76
C ASN A 100 -16.19 8.63 9.81
N ALA A 101 -15.63 9.18 10.89
CA ALA A 101 -15.35 10.60 10.98
C ALA A 101 -14.33 11.02 9.91
N LEU A 102 -13.28 10.21 9.69
CA LEU A 102 -12.26 10.48 8.68
C LEU A 102 -12.85 10.49 7.26
N LYS A 103 -13.67 9.49 6.91
CA LYS A 103 -14.39 9.41 5.63
C LYS A 103 -15.27 10.64 5.40
N LYS A 104 -16.05 11.05 6.43
CA LYS A 104 -16.87 12.27 6.35
C LYS A 104 -16.01 13.53 6.13
N ALA A 105 -14.88 13.63 6.83
CA ALA A 105 -13.98 14.75 6.71
C ALA A 105 -13.32 14.84 5.33
N VAL A 106 -12.88 13.70 4.76
CA VAL A 106 -12.34 13.62 3.39
C VAL A 106 -13.38 14.03 2.36
N LYS A 107 -14.64 13.58 2.50
CA LYS A 107 -15.74 14.00 1.62
C LYS A 107 -16.00 15.51 1.66
N ARG A 108 -15.89 16.14 2.84
CA ARG A 108 -16.03 17.63 2.97
C ARG A 108 -14.93 18.39 2.24
N LEU A 109 -13.81 17.74 1.90
CA LEU A 109 -12.75 18.30 1.06
C LEU A 109 -13.03 18.21 -0.44
N GLY A 110 -14.21 17.68 -0.84
CA GLY A 110 -14.57 17.46 -2.25
C GLY A 110 -14.00 16.20 -2.87
N ILE A 111 -13.47 15.28 -2.05
CA ILE A 111 -12.96 13.97 -2.50
C ILE A 111 -14.11 12.96 -2.45
N GLU A 112 -14.34 12.29 -3.58
CA GLU A 112 -15.54 11.45 -3.76
C GLU A 112 -15.45 10.11 -3.04
N GLU A 113 -14.26 9.49 -3.08
CA GLU A 113 -14.05 8.14 -2.57
C GLU A 113 -13.03 8.10 -1.45
N PHE A 114 -13.33 7.30 -0.44
CA PHE A 114 -12.43 6.96 0.64
C PHE A 114 -12.42 5.44 0.83
N ILE A 115 -11.27 4.83 0.58
CA ILE A 115 -11.07 3.37 0.55
C ILE A 115 -10.13 2.97 1.67
N GLN A 116 -10.53 1.96 2.43
CA GLN A 116 -9.73 1.32 3.46
C GLN A 116 -9.21 -0.01 2.92
N LEU A 117 -7.90 -0.21 3.01
CA LEU A 117 -7.21 -1.42 2.56
C LEU A 117 -6.60 -2.11 3.80
N GLY A 118 -7.37 -2.99 4.42
CA GLY A 118 -6.90 -3.78 5.56
C GLY A 118 -5.95 -4.87 5.09
N ILE A 119 -4.68 -4.73 5.41
CA ILE A 119 -3.66 -5.72 5.15
C ILE A 119 -3.83 -6.83 6.18
N LYS A 120 -4.15 -8.05 5.71
CA LYS A 120 -4.37 -9.19 6.61
C LYS A 120 -3.10 -9.49 7.38
N SER A 121 -3.22 -9.47 8.71
CA SER A 121 -2.11 -9.53 9.67
C SER A 121 -1.16 -8.34 9.50
N SER A 122 -0.07 -8.49 8.77
CA SER A 122 0.94 -7.45 8.55
C SER A 122 1.46 -7.41 7.11
N ILE A 123 2.17 -6.33 6.78
CA ILE A 123 2.82 -6.21 5.46
C ILE A 123 3.88 -7.28 5.25
N GLU A 124 4.54 -7.76 6.32
CA GLU A 124 5.51 -8.84 6.26
C GLU A 124 4.87 -10.18 5.85
N ASP A 125 3.62 -10.43 6.25
CA ASP A 125 2.88 -11.62 5.79
C ASP A 125 2.59 -11.55 4.28
N TRP A 126 2.40 -10.34 3.72
CA TRP A 126 2.26 -10.18 2.27
C TRP A 126 3.56 -10.48 1.53
N LEU A 127 4.72 -10.07 2.06
CA LEU A 127 6.01 -10.42 1.45
C LEU A 127 6.21 -11.94 1.39
N LEU A 128 5.78 -12.68 2.42
CA LEU A 128 5.85 -14.14 2.50
C LEU A 128 4.97 -14.85 1.46
N CYS A 129 4.07 -14.17 0.77
CA CYS A 129 3.28 -14.76 -0.31
C CYS A 129 4.15 -15.26 -1.48
N ASP A 130 5.33 -14.66 -1.70
CA ASP A 130 6.34 -15.14 -2.65
C ASP A 130 7.56 -15.74 -1.93
N LEU A 131 7.32 -16.83 -1.22
CA LEU A 131 8.37 -17.53 -0.47
C LEU A 131 9.54 -17.99 -1.37
N ASP A 132 9.25 -18.43 -2.59
CA ASP A 132 10.24 -18.81 -3.57
C ASP A 132 11.13 -17.62 -3.98
N GLY A 133 10.53 -16.46 -4.24
CA GLY A 133 11.25 -15.19 -4.50
C GLY A 133 12.17 -14.81 -3.36
N ILE A 134 11.70 -14.94 -2.10
CA ILE A 134 12.54 -14.67 -0.92
C ILE A 134 13.71 -15.65 -0.88
N CYS A 135 13.46 -16.95 -1.08
CA CYS A 135 14.51 -17.97 -1.06
C CYS A 135 15.57 -17.74 -2.16
N ARG A 136 15.14 -17.38 -3.37
CA ARG A 136 16.06 -16.96 -4.46
C ARG A 136 16.89 -15.74 -4.07
N PHE A 137 16.27 -14.71 -3.52
CA PHE A 137 16.95 -13.50 -3.04
C PHE A 137 18.00 -13.82 -1.97
N LEU A 138 17.68 -14.72 -1.05
CA LEU A 138 18.57 -15.15 0.02
C LEU A 138 19.60 -16.18 -0.43
N LYS A 139 19.48 -16.74 -1.65
CA LYS A 139 20.31 -17.84 -2.19
C LYS A 139 20.23 -19.10 -1.34
N LEU A 140 19.05 -19.39 -0.80
CA LEU A 140 18.78 -20.65 -0.11
C LEU A 140 18.69 -21.77 -1.13
N LYS A 141 19.24 -22.96 -0.78
CA LYS A 141 19.23 -24.14 -1.67
C LYS A 141 17.83 -24.72 -1.84
N ASP A 142 17.07 -24.72 -0.74
CA ASP A 142 15.75 -25.35 -0.69
C ASP A 142 14.73 -24.38 -0.07
N ILE A 143 13.47 -24.51 -0.52
CA ILE A 143 12.35 -23.81 0.09
C ILE A 143 11.99 -24.54 1.39
N PRO A 144 12.00 -23.86 2.55
CA PRO A 144 11.68 -24.50 3.81
C PRO A 144 10.22 -25.00 3.85
N LYS A 145 10.01 -26.21 4.35
CA LYS A 145 8.67 -26.78 4.55
C LYS A 145 7.87 -26.05 5.64
N SER A 146 8.56 -25.42 6.59
CA SER A 146 7.95 -24.63 7.66
C SER A 146 8.89 -23.51 8.08
N LEU A 147 8.28 -22.41 8.55
CA LEU A 147 8.96 -21.26 9.10
C LEU A 147 8.69 -21.18 10.60
N LYS A 148 9.69 -20.74 11.35
CA LYS A 148 9.55 -20.46 12.78
C LYS A 148 9.04 -19.01 12.94
N GLY A 149 8.16 -18.82 13.91
CA GLY A 149 7.59 -17.53 14.25
C GLY A 149 6.07 -17.51 14.21
N ASN A 150 5.48 -16.61 14.96
CA ASN A 150 4.03 -16.45 15.11
C ASN A 150 3.47 -15.43 14.10
N ASP A 151 4.27 -14.46 13.70
CA ASP A 151 3.91 -13.39 12.77
C ASP A 151 4.85 -13.34 11.54
N GLY A 152 4.51 -12.48 10.58
CA GLY A 152 5.27 -12.33 9.34
C GLY A 152 6.71 -11.86 9.57
N ASN A 153 6.93 -10.98 10.55
CA ASN A 153 8.27 -10.48 10.87
C ASN A 153 9.18 -11.58 11.44
N GLU A 154 8.68 -12.39 12.39
CA GLU A 154 9.41 -13.51 12.96
C GLU A 154 9.76 -14.55 11.88
N LYS A 155 8.81 -14.86 10.98
CA LYS A 155 9.02 -15.79 9.86
C LYS A 155 10.06 -15.28 8.86
N LEU A 156 10.05 -13.98 8.55
CA LEU A 156 11.11 -13.37 7.73
C LEU A 156 12.46 -13.43 8.41
N ASN A 157 12.52 -13.16 9.72
CA ASN A 157 13.77 -13.30 10.48
C ASN A 157 14.29 -14.74 10.49
N ASP A 158 13.42 -15.77 10.59
CA ASP A 158 13.84 -17.17 10.46
C ASP A 158 14.45 -17.46 9.07
N LEU A 159 13.83 -16.96 7.99
CA LEU A 159 14.37 -17.10 6.63
C LEU A 159 15.72 -16.44 6.46
N PHE A 160 15.84 -15.18 6.90
CA PHE A 160 17.09 -14.44 6.81
C PHE A 160 18.18 -15.05 7.66
N GLY A 161 17.84 -15.56 8.87
CA GLY A 161 18.78 -16.28 9.73
C GLY A 161 19.36 -17.55 9.09
N ARG A 162 18.57 -18.27 8.28
CA ARG A 162 19.06 -19.45 7.51
C ARG A 162 20.11 -19.07 6.45
N ALA A 163 20.12 -17.81 6.01
CA ALA A 163 21.11 -17.26 5.10
C ALA A 163 22.24 -16.50 5.83
N ASN A 164 22.33 -16.58 7.16
CA ASN A 164 23.22 -15.79 7.99
C ASN A 164 23.06 -14.28 7.78
N LYS A 165 21.81 -13.82 7.59
CA LYS A 165 21.43 -12.41 7.42
C LYS A 165 20.39 -12.01 8.46
N VAL A 166 20.12 -10.71 8.55
CA VAL A 166 19.07 -10.15 9.40
C VAL A 166 18.05 -9.45 8.50
N TYR A 167 16.76 -9.73 8.72
CA TYR A 167 15.70 -8.97 8.06
C TYR A 167 15.65 -7.55 8.65
N GLN A 168 15.59 -6.57 7.79
CA GLN A 168 15.50 -5.17 8.16
C GLN A 168 14.26 -4.56 7.54
N LYS A 169 13.37 -4.06 8.42
CA LYS A 169 12.15 -3.36 8.02
C LYS A 169 12.43 -2.00 7.37
N GLY A 170 11.39 -1.41 6.85
CA GLY A 170 11.42 -0.08 6.31
C GLY A 170 12.08 -0.01 4.94
N TYR A 171 12.76 1.10 4.65
CA TYR A 171 13.40 1.31 3.35
C TYR A 171 14.51 0.30 3.03
N GLN A 172 15.05 -0.36 4.04
CA GLN A 172 16.06 -1.42 3.86
C GLN A 172 15.46 -2.70 3.27
N ALA A 173 14.13 -2.90 3.36
CA ALA A 173 13.43 -3.99 2.70
C ALA A 173 13.35 -3.82 1.16
N LYS A 174 13.77 -2.67 0.60
CA LYS A 174 13.65 -2.37 -0.84
C LYS A 174 14.26 -3.44 -1.73
N ASN A 175 15.47 -3.91 -1.41
CA ASN A 175 16.14 -4.92 -2.22
C ASN A 175 15.41 -6.27 -2.21
N LEU A 176 14.82 -6.63 -1.07
CA LEU A 176 13.94 -7.79 -0.99
C LEU A 176 12.71 -7.59 -1.86
N VAL A 177 11.97 -6.50 -1.64
CA VAL A 177 10.71 -6.20 -2.35
C VAL A 177 10.91 -6.19 -3.87
N THR A 178 12.01 -5.62 -4.36
CA THR A 178 12.31 -5.60 -5.82
C THR A 178 12.67 -6.97 -6.39
N ALA A 179 13.01 -7.94 -5.54
CA ALA A 179 13.31 -9.31 -5.96
C ALA A 179 12.07 -10.23 -5.96
N LEU A 180 10.94 -9.75 -5.41
CA LEU A 180 9.69 -10.52 -5.36
C LEU A 180 8.87 -10.36 -6.65
N ASP A 181 8.08 -11.38 -6.94
CA ASP A 181 7.09 -11.35 -8.01
C ASP A 181 5.81 -10.61 -7.55
N MET A 182 5.65 -9.39 -8.03
CA MET A 182 4.47 -8.57 -7.71
C MET A 182 3.18 -9.17 -8.25
N GLY A 183 3.22 -9.98 -9.30
CA GLY A 183 2.06 -10.71 -9.82
C GLY A 183 1.57 -11.78 -8.83
N ILE A 184 2.49 -12.51 -8.18
CA ILE A 184 2.16 -13.46 -7.12
C ILE A 184 1.55 -12.73 -5.93
N LEU A 185 2.18 -11.65 -5.46
CA LEU A 185 1.69 -10.86 -4.33
C LEU A 185 0.30 -10.29 -4.62
N ARG A 186 0.10 -9.72 -5.81
CA ARG A 186 -1.20 -9.22 -6.29
C ARG A 186 -2.27 -10.31 -6.24
N LYS A 187 -1.99 -11.47 -6.85
CA LYS A 187 -2.94 -12.59 -6.94
C LYS A 187 -3.35 -13.12 -5.57
N LYS A 188 -2.40 -13.22 -4.65
CA LYS A 188 -2.64 -13.71 -3.28
C LYS A 188 -3.43 -12.73 -2.41
N ASN A 189 -3.39 -11.44 -2.74
CA ASN A 189 -4.04 -10.36 -1.99
C ASN A 189 -5.08 -9.63 -2.84
N GLU A 190 -5.62 -10.28 -3.88
CA GLU A 190 -6.53 -9.69 -4.86
C GLU A 190 -7.74 -9.00 -4.22
N ASP A 191 -8.34 -9.64 -3.23
CA ASP A 191 -9.56 -9.10 -2.58
C ASP A 191 -9.31 -7.74 -1.92
N VAL A 192 -8.14 -7.55 -1.32
CA VAL A 192 -7.75 -6.28 -0.70
C VAL A 192 -7.30 -5.27 -1.74
N LEU A 193 -6.62 -5.70 -2.80
CA LEU A 193 -6.06 -4.82 -3.83
C LEU A 193 -7.09 -4.38 -4.88
N ARG A 194 -8.15 -5.16 -5.13
CA ARG A 194 -9.18 -4.84 -6.13
C ARG A 194 -9.80 -3.44 -6.00
N PRO A 195 -10.14 -2.91 -4.81
CA PRO A 195 -10.62 -1.54 -4.68
C PRO A 195 -9.56 -0.49 -5.09
N LEU A 196 -8.29 -0.73 -4.79
CA LEU A 196 -7.19 0.13 -5.22
C LEU A 196 -6.99 0.07 -6.74
N GLU A 197 -7.01 -1.12 -7.33
CA GLU A 197 -6.90 -1.33 -8.78
C GLU A 197 -8.02 -0.58 -9.52
N LYS A 198 -9.26 -0.68 -9.03
CA LYS A 198 -10.41 0.07 -9.59
C LYS A 198 -10.20 1.59 -9.47
N ALA A 199 -9.74 2.08 -8.32
CA ALA A 199 -9.46 3.49 -8.12
C ALA A 199 -8.38 4.00 -9.08
N LEU A 200 -7.36 3.18 -9.35
CA LEU A 200 -6.26 3.47 -10.26
C LEU A 200 -6.61 3.29 -11.75
N ASN A 201 -7.78 2.73 -12.07
CA ASN A 201 -8.16 2.33 -13.41
C ASN A 201 -7.22 1.27 -14.01
N VAL A 202 -6.78 0.31 -13.18
CA VAL A 202 -5.91 -0.79 -13.59
C VAL A 202 -6.75 -1.93 -14.15
N THR A 203 -6.35 -2.44 -15.31
CA THR A 203 -6.89 -3.68 -15.91
C THR A 203 -5.73 -4.62 -16.17
N VAL A 204 -5.67 -5.70 -15.42
CA VAL A 204 -4.68 -6.78 -15.60
C VAL A 204 -5.40 -7.96 -16.21
N SER A 205 -4.93 -8.43 -17.35
CA SER A 205 -5.39 -9.63 -18.06
C SER A 205 -4.97 -10.91 -17.34
#